data_f2ae28349191e66c20f386f1a7952fea
#
_entry.id   f2ae28349191e66c20f386f1a7952fea
#
_cell.length_a   1.000
_cell.length_b   1.000
_cell.length_c   1.000
_cell.angle_alpha   90.00
_cell.angle_beta   90.00
_cell.angle_gamma   90.00
#
_symmetry.space_group_name_H-M   'P 1'
#
loop_
_entity.id
_entity.type
_entity.pdbx_description
1 polymer ?
#
loop_
_entity_poly.entity_id
_entity_poly.type
_entity_poly.pdbx_seq_one_letter_code
_entity_poly.pdbx_strand_id
1 'polypeptide(L)'
;HRGSIMNAPAFDRYLRYAELTELLEQFEREFDVAHLESIGTSHEGREVWVLTITGPGAALEKPGFLVDANIHGSEVTASMSALHFAWTVLSKYGTDETITRLVDETALYVIPMISPDGVEHVLSGTGWVRSGTRMYPREQMRPGLHMEDIDGNGEILSMRMEDPGGGWKISEQDSRLLVPRRFHDHGGTYYRVFPEGL
;
A
#
# COMPACT_ATOMS: atom_id res chain seq x y z
N HIS A 1 -27.52 18.34 -10.43
CA HIS A 1 -26.29 18.28 -9.63
C HIS A 1 -26.66 18.59 -8.19
N ARG A 2 -26.79 17.58 -7.32
CA ARG A 2 -26.82 17.80 -5.89
C ARG A 2 -25.36 18.14 -5.50
N GLY A 3 -25.11 19.36 -5.07
CA GLY A 3 -23.80 19.71 -4.51
C GLY A 3 -23.46 18.71 -3.41
N SER A 4 -22.35 17.99 -3.53
CA SER A 4 -21.90 17.02 -2.53
C SER A 4 -21.79 17.71 -1.17
N ILE A 5 -22.42 17.10 -0.16
CA ILE A 5 -22.32 17.55 1.24
C ILE A 5 -21.08 16.95 1.92
N MET A 6 -20.36 16.10 1.18
CA MET A 6 -19.19 15.40 1.70
C MET A 6 -18.05 16.38 2.03
N ASN A 7 -17.60 16.37 3.28
CA ASN A 7 -16.37 17.05 3.65
C ASN A 7 -15.15 16.37 3.02
N ALA A 8 -14.09 17.12 2.78
CA ALA A 8 -12.85 16.55 2.27
C ALA A 8 -12.36 15.44 3.23
N PRO A 9 -12.05 14.24 2.68
CA PRO A 9 -11.44 13.19 3.50
C PRO A 9 -10.12 13.65 4.10
N ALA A 10 -9.79 13.17 5.29
CA ALA A 10 -8.48 13.39 5.87
C ALA A 10 -7.45 12.48 5.17
N PHE A 11 -6.44 13.08 4.53
CA PHE A 11 -5.35 12.37 3.87
C PHE A 11 -4.05 12.45 4.69
N ASP A 12 -4.17 12.48 6.02
CA ASP A 12 -3.08 12.66 6.98
C ASP A 12 -2.58 11.35 7.59
N ARG A 13 -3.19 10.24 7.25
CA ARG A 13 -2.82 8.88 7.69
C ARG A 13 -3.08 7.84 6.59
N TYR A 14 -2.49 6.68 6.72
CA TYR A 14 -2.77 5.54 5.86
C TYR A 14 -4.07 4.85 6.27
N LEU A 15 -4.93 4.56 5.29
CA LEU A 15 -6.19 3.87 5.52
C LEU A 15 -5.98 2.35 5.44
N ARG A 16 -6.59 1.62 6.38
CA ARG A 16 -6.77 0.18 6.32
C ARG A 16 -7.78 -0.18 5.20
N TYR A 17 -7.79 -1.42 4.77
CA TYR A 17 -8.67 -1.89 3.70
C TYR A 17 -10.15 -1.55 3.94
N ALA A 18 -10.66 -1.80 5.15
CA ALA A 18 -12.06 -1.50 5.47
C ALA A 18 -12.39 0.00 5.36
N GLU A 19 -11.51 0.87 5.84
CA GLU A 19 -11.68 2.32 5.78
C GLU A 19 -11.60 2.85 4.34
N LEU A 20 -10.71 2.27 3.53
CA LEU A 20 -10.61 2.58 2.10
C LEU A 20 -11.89 2.17 1.37
N THR A 21 -12.41 0.97 1.63
CA THR A 21 -13.67 0.48 1.06
C THR A 21 -14.83 1.42 1.41
N GLU A 22 -14.97 1.78 2.69
CA GLU A 22 -16.01 2.70 3.15
C GLU A 22 -15.94 4.06 2.44
N LEU A 23 -14.73 4.59 2.24
CA LEU A 23 -14.52 5.85 1.52
C LEU A 23 -14.90 5.73 0.03
N LEU A 24 -14.59 4.63 -0.63
CA LEU A 24 -14.97 4.39 -2.02
C LEU A 24 -16.49 4.26 -2.18
N GLU A 25 -17.14 3.53 -1.28
CA GLU A 25 -18.61 3.44 -1.22
C GLU A 25 -19.25 4.81 -0.96
N GLN A 26 -18.60 5.65 -0.15
CA GLN A 26 -19.06 7.00 0.07
C GLN A 26 -18.94 7.85 -1.20
N PHE A 27 -17.84 7.73 -1.96
CA PHE A 27 -17.70 8.41 -3.24
C PHE A 27 -18.84 8.01 -4.21
N GLU A 28 -19.13 6.73 -4.32
CA GLU A 28 -20.23 6.26 -5.17
C GLU A 28 -21.59 6.83 -4.74
N ARG A 29 -21.87 6.89 -3.43
CA ARG A 29 -23.14 7.42 -2.92
C ARG A 29 -23.32 8.93 -3.14
N GLU A 30 -22.22 9.68 -3.06
CA GLU A 30 -22.26 11.16 -3.06
C GLU A 30 -22.10 11.78 -4.46
N PHE A 31 -21.51 11.05 -5.40
CA PHE A 31 -21.22 11.57 -6.73
C PHE A 31 -21.85 10.73 -7.83
N ASP A 32 -22.81 11.30 -8.56
CA ASP A 32 -23.53 10.61 -9.66
C ASP A 32 -22.60 10.12 -10.80
N VAL A 33 -21.37 10.61 -10.88
CA VAL A 33 -20.36 10.24 -11.88
C VAL A 33 -19.39 9.18 -11.40
N ALA A 34 -19.53 8.71 -10.17
CA ALA A 34 -18.71 7.68 -9.55
C ALA A 34 -19.44 6.34 -9.50
N HIS A 35 -18.80 5.28 -9.96
CA HIS A 35 -19.33 3.91 -9.95
C HIS A 35 -18.29 2.97 -9.40
N LEU A 36 -18.63 2.23 -8.36
CA LEU A 36 -17.75 1.28 -7.67
C LEU A 36 -18.08 -0.14 -8.08
N GLU A 37 -17.09 -0.90 -8.49
CA GLU A 37 -17.25 -2.33 -8.75
C GLU A 37 -16.02 -3.13 -8.31
N SER A 38 -16.21 -4.41 -8.03
CA SER A 38 -15.12 -5.34 -7.77
C SER A 38 -14.64 -5.94 -9.08
N ILE A 39 -13.33 -5.90 -9.31
CA ILE A 39 -12.68 -6.55 -10.46
C ILE A 39 -12.10 -7.92 -10.11
N GLY A 40 -12.26 -8.37 -8.87
CA GLY A 40 -11.81 -9.67 -8.38
C GLY A 40 -11.55 -9.67 -6.88
N THR A 41 -11.12 -10.82 -6.38
CA THR A 41 -10.82 -11.02 -4.96
C THR A 41 -9.37 -11.42 -4.76
N SER A 42 -8.77 -10.94 -3.69
CA SER A 42 -7.42 -11.32 -3.26
C SER A 42 -7.37 -12.74 -2.69
N HIS A 43 -6.17 -13.21 -2.37
CA HIS A 43 -5.97 -14.52 -1.74
C HIS A 43 -6.70 -14.67 -0.40
N GLU A 44 -6.77 -13.62 0.40
CA GLU A 44 -7.48 -13.61 1.70
C GLU A 44 -8.96 -13.18 1.57
N GLY A 45 -9.50 -13.10 0.35
CA GLY A 45 -10.92 -12.84 0.10
C GLY A 45 -11.33 -11.38 0.17
N ARG A 46 -10.39 -10.43 0.07
CA ARG A 46 -10.71 -8.99 -0.03
C ARG A 46 -10.99 -8.62 -1.47
N GLU A 47 -12.04 -7.82 -1.70
CA GLU A 47 -12.36 -7.30 -3.02
C GLU A 47 -11.25 -6.36 -3.53
N VAL A 48 -10.92 -6.45 -4.80
CA VAL A 48 -10.09 -5.46 -5.49
C VAL A 48 -11.03 -4.49 -6.19
N TRP A 49 -11.11 -3.29 -5.63
CA TRP A 49 -12.04 -2.27 -6.07
C TRP A 49 -11.51 -1.46 -7.25
N VAL A 50 -12.38 -1.16 -8.22
CA VAL A 50 -12.19 -0.11 -9.19
C VAL A 50 -13.30 0.94 -9.05
N LEU A 51 -12.90 2.20 -8.92
CA LEU A 51 -13.79 3.34 -8.99
C LEU A 51 -13.71 3.93 -10.39
N THR A 52 -14.80 3.80 -11.14
CA THR A 52 -14.94 4.42 -12.46
C THR A 52 -15.54 5.80 -12.29
N ILE A 53 -14.84 6.84 -12.78
CA ILE A 53 -15.32 8.23 -12.75
C ILE A 53 -15.52 8.68 -14.19
N THR A 54 -16.78 8.93 -14.57
CA THR A 54 -17.13 9.33 -15.94
C THR A 54 -18.47 10.11 -15.95
N GLY A 55 -18.55 11.15 -16.77
CA GLY A 55 -19.77 11.90 -17.01
C GLY A 55 -20.75 11.14 -17.92
N PRO A 56 -21.78 11.82 -18.45
CA PRO A 56 -22.82 11.18 -19.26
C PRO A 56 -22.30 10.36 -20.44
N GLY A 57 -22.94 9.23 -20.72
CA GLY A 57 -22.58 8.28 -21.79
C GLY A 57 -21.91 7.02 -21.26
N ALA A 58 -21.74 6.03 -22.14
CA ALA A 58 -21.13 4.75 -21.77
C ALA A 58 -19.61 4.89 -21.59
N ALA A 59 -19.07 4.47 -20.45
CA ALA A 59 -17.65 4.54 -20.13
C ALA A 59 -16.78 3.83 -21.19
N LEU A 60 -17.24 2.67 -21.71
CA LEU A 60 -16.53 1.88 -22.70
C LEU A 60 -16.44 2.53 -24.10
N GLU A 61 -17.24 3.57 -24.37
CA GLU A 61 -17.21 4.32 -25.63
C GLU A 61 -16.27 5.52 -25.56
N LYS A 62 -15.67 5.79 -24.39
CA LYS A 62 -14.77 6.91 -24.15
C LYS A 62 -13.32 6.44 -24.05
N PRO A 63 -12.36 7.31 -24.35
CA PRO A 63 -10.96 7.06 -24.01
C PRO A 63 -10.82 6.77 -22.52
N GLY A 64 -10.17 5.64 -22.19
CA GLY A 64 -9.93 5.23 -20.80
C GLY A 64 -8.58 5.73 -20.28
N PHE A 65 -8.55 6.18 -19.02
CA PHE A 65 -7.31 6.47 -18.28
C PHE A 65 -7.29 5.69 -16.99
N LEU A 66 -6.27 4.83 -16.82
CA LEU A 66 -6.11 3.98 -15.65
C LEU A 66 -5.15 4.63 -14.65
N VAL A 67 -5.58 4.69 -13.41
CA VAL A 67 -4.76 5.01 -12.23
C VAL A 67 -4.77 3.81 -11.32
N ASP A 68 -3.68 3.07 -11.27
CA ASP A 68 -3.52 1.95 -10.37
C ASP A 68 -2.50 2.28 -9.28
N ALA A 69 -2.73 1.75 -8.09
CA ALA A 69 -1.91 2.04 -6.93
C ALA A 69 -1.71 0.80 -6.06
N ASN A 70 -0.63 0.82 -5.30
CA ASN A 70 -0.31 -0.18 -4.30
C ASN A 70 -0.19 -1.60 -4.86
N ILE A 71 0.46 -1.72 -6.02
CA ILE A 71 0.83 -3.02 -6.58
C ILE A 71 1.78 -3.78 -5.63
N HIS A 72 2.59 -3.05 -4.85
CA HIS A 72 3.39 -3.60 -3.77
C HIS A 72 2.76 -3.24 -2.42
N GLY A 73 2.59 -4.23 -1.55
CA GLY A 73 1.89 -4.08 -0.27
C GLY A 73 2.51 -3.05 0.67
N SER A 74 3.84 -2.86 0.63
CA SER A 74 4.55 -1.90 1.48
C SER A 74 4.50 -0.44 1.01
N GLU A 75 4.02 -0.18 -0.20
CA GLU A 75 3.99 1.18 -0.79
C GLU A 75 2.67 1.90 -0.49
N VAL A 76 2.29 1.94 0.78
CA VAL A 76 0.96 2.38 1.26
C VAL A 76 0.59 3.82 0.90
N THR A 77 1.58 4.68 0.62
CA THR A 77 1.34 6.06 0.17
C THR A 77 0.63 6.11 -1.19
N ALA A 78 0.83 5.10 -2.04
CA ALA A 78 0.23 5.06 -3.37
C ALA A 78 -1.31 5.01 -3.29
N SER A 79 -1.87 4.22 -2.37
CA SER A 79 -3.33 4.17 -2.14
C SER A 79 -3.89 5.54 -1.78
N MET A 80 -3.21 6.27 -0.90
CA MET A 80 -3.64 7.61 -0.48
C MET A 80 -3.57 8.62 -1.64
N SER A 81 -2.55 8.50 -2.49
CA SER A 81 -2.39 9.34 -3.68
C SER A 81 -3.52 9.10 -4.69
N ALA A 82 -3.88 7.84 -4.94
CA ALA A 82 -4.98 7.49 -5.83
C ALA A 82 -6.35 7.95 -5.29
N LEU A 83 -6.59 7.80 -3.99
CA LEU A 83 -7.80 8.33 -3.33
C LEU A 83 -7.86 9.86 -3.39
N HIS A 84 -6.75 10.54 -3.16
CA HIS A 84 -6.68 12.01 -3.26
C HIS A 84 -6.92 12.47 -4.70
N PHE A 85 -6.39 11.75 -5.69
CA PHE A 85 -6.68 12.02 -7.10
C PHE A 85 -8.18 11.88 -7.37
N ALA A 86 -8.81 10.75 -6.99
CA ALA A 86 -10.24 10.53 -7.16
C ALA A 86 -11.07 11.63 -6.49
N TRP A 87 -10.77 11.97 -5.23
CA TRP A 87 -11.43 13.06 -4.52
C TRP A 87 -11.29 14.40 -5.24
N THR A 88 -10.08 14.74 -5.73
CA THR A 88 -9.82 16.00 -6.43
C THR A 88 -10.67 16.12 -7.69
N VAL A 89 -10.80 15.03 -8.46
CA VAL A 89 -11.63 15.00 -9.66
C VAL A 89 -13.12 15.12 -9.29
N LEU A 90 -13.60 14.30 -8.37
CA LEU A 90 -15.01 14.25 -7.97
C LEU A 90 -15.47 15.58 -7.37
N SER A 91 -14.70 16.16 -6.46
CA SER A 91 -15.06 17.41 -5.77
C SER A 91 -15.07 18.64 -6.69
N LYS A 92 -14.35 18.59 -7.81
CA LYS A 92 -14.28 19.69 -8.79
C LYS A 92 -15.20 19.51 -10.00
N TYR A 93 -15.76 18.31 -10.19
CA TYR A 93 -16.69 18.05 -11.28
C TYR A 93 -17.90 18.98 -11.19
N GLY A 94 -18.26 19.62 -12.29
CA GLY A 94 -19.35 20.59 -12.37
C GLY A 94 -19.03 22.01 -11.88
N THR A 95 -17.82 22.23 -11.31
CA THR A 95 -17.37 23.56 -10.84
C THR A 95 -16.08 24.03 -11.52
N ASP A 96 -15.20 23.11 -11.90
CA ASP A 96 -13.99 23.38 -12.69
C ASP A 96 -14.24 22.92 -14.13
N GLU A 97 -14.15 23.81 -15.10
CA GLU A 97 -14.44 23.52 -16.51
C GLU A 97 -13.49 22.48 -17.10
N THR A 98 -12.22 22.50 -16.71
CA THR A 98 -11.22 21.55 -17.22
C THR A 98 -11.48 20.14 -16.71
N ILE A 99 -11.76 20.01 -15.41
CA ILE A 99 -12.08 18.71 -14.79
C ILE A 99 -13.42 18.20 -15.30
N THR A 100 -14.42 19.07 -15.43
CA THR A 100 -15.74 18.68 -15.94
C THR A 100 -15.62 18.12 -17.35
N ARG A 101 -14.93 18.84 -18.25
CA ARG A 101 -14.71 18.36 -19.63
C ARG A 101 -13.90 17.05 -19.64
N LEU A 102 -12.85 16.91 -18.81
CA LEU A 102 -12.09 15.67 -18.70
C LEU A 102 -12.99 14.49 -18.36
N VAL A 103 -13.83 14.63 -17.33
CA VAL A 103 -14.74 13.56 -16.88
C VAL A 103 -15.82 13.27 -17.90
N ASP A 104 -16.34 14.29 -18.60
CA ASP A 104 -17.36 14.11 -19.63
C ASP A 104 -16.83 13.41 -20.90
N GLU A 105 -15.58 13.68 -21.27
CA GLU A 105 -14.94 13.16 -22.48
C GLU A 105 -14.17 11.84 -22.28
N THR A 106 -13.86 11.47 -21.03
CA THR A 106 -13.06 10.27 -20.71
C THR A 106 -13.71 9.42 -19.62
N ALA A 107 -13.23 8.18 -19.49
CA ALA A 107 -13.51 7.31 -18.36
C ALA A 107 -12.22 7.13 -17.54
N LEU A 108 -12.23 7.57 -16.29
CA LEU A 108 -11.12 7.40 -15.36
C LEU A 108 -11.37 6.15 -14.52
N TYR A 109 -10.47 5.18 -14.57
CA TYR A 109 -10.52 3.95 -13.79
C TYR A 109 -9.47 4.04 -12.67
N VAL A 110 -9.91 4.12 -11.43
CA VAL A 110 -9.02 4.25 -10.27
C VAL A 110 -9.07 2.96 -9.45
N ILE A 111 -7.94 2.25 -9.38
CA ILE A 111 -7.76 1.06 -8.55
C ILE A 111 -6.81 1.45 -7.39
N PRO A 112 -7.32 1.89 -6.24
CA PRO A 112 -6.48 2.50 -5.22
C PRO A 112 -5.66 1.50 -4.40
N MET A 113 -6.00 0.19 -4.47
CA MET A 113 -5.30 -0.84 -3.69
C MET A 113 -5.34 -2.19 -4.42
N ILE A 114 -4.33 -2.45 -5.26
CA ILE A 114 -4.22 -3.72 -6.01
C ILE A 114 -3.82 -4.89 -5.11
N SER A 115 -3.01 -4.63 -4.07
CA SER A 115 -2.53 -5.66 -3.14
C SER A 115 -3.10 -5.47 -1.73
N PRO A 116 -4.43 -5.67 -1.52
CA PRO A 116 -5.07 -5.39 -0.24
C PRO A 116 -4.55 -6.26 0.91
N ASP A 117 -4.22 -7.53 0.66
CA ASP A 117 -3.65 -8.42 1.68
C ASP A 117 -2.26 -7.95 2.11
N GLY A 118 -1.43 -7.53 1.15
CA GLY A 118 -0.11 -7.01 1.43
C GLY A 118 -0.16 -5.72 2.26
N VAL A 119 -1.10 -4.81 1.95
CA VAL A 119 -1.30 -3.57 2.72
C VAL A 119 -1.75 -3.88 4.15
N GLU A 120 -2.73 -4.77 4.32
CA GLU A 120 -3.22 -5.16 5.63
C GLU A 120 -2.11 -5.80 6.47
N HIS A 121 -1.30 -6.67 5.86
CA HIS A 121 -0.14 -7.26 6.53
C HIS A 121 0.85 -6.20 7.03
N VAL A 122 1.23 -5.26 6.18
CA VAL A 122 2.18 -4.18 6.53
C VAL A 122 1.60 -3.24 7.59
N LEU A 123 0.35 -2.79 7.42
CA LEU A 123 -0.28 -1.85 8.37
C LEU A 123 -0.70 -2.49 9.69
N SER A 124 -0.74 -3.82 9.78
CA SER A 124 -0.96 -4.52 11.06
C SER A 124 0.30 -4.64 11.90
N GLY A 125 1.47 -4.23 11.38
CA GLY A 125 2.74 -4.37 12.08
C GLY A 125 3.35 -5.77 12.03
N THR A 126 2.75 -6.71 11.27
CA THR A 126 3.22 -8.10 11.20
C THR A 126 4.44 -8.30 10.28
N GLY A 127 4.94 -7.24 9.68
CA GLY A 127 6.17 -7.27 8.89
C GLY A 127 6.05 -6.63 7.51
N TRP A 128 7.15 -6.68 6.77
CA TRP A 128 7.23 -6.12 5.43
C TRP A 128 6.94 -7.20 4.38
N VAL A 129 6.11 -6.88 3.41
CA VAL A 129 5.84 -7.73 2.25
C VAL A 129 5.80 -6.87 0.99
N ARG A 130 6.45 -7.35 -0.08
CA ARG A 130 6.43 -6.64 -1.35
C ARG A 130 5.10 -6.81 -2.09
N SER A 131 4.60 -8.03 -2.17
CA SER A 131 3.38 -8.36 -2.93
C SER A 131 2.26 -8.84 -1.99
N GLY A 132 1.50 -9.83 -2.37
CA GLY A 132 0.50 -10.45 -1.51
C GLY A 132 1.10 -11.37 -0.45
N THR A 133 0.26 -11.84 0.46
CA THR A 133 0.62 -12.73 1.56
C THR A 133 0.67 -14.21 1.16
N ARG A 134 0.22 -14.54 -0.07
CA ARG A 134 0.26 -15.90 -0.58
C ARG A 134 1.69 -16.37 -0.78
N MET A 135 2.05 -17.49 -0.14
CA MET A 135 3.36 -18.12 -0.35
C MET A 135 3.48 -18.69 -1.76
N TYR A 136 4.58 -18.36 -2.43
CA TYR A 136 4.87 -18.83 -3.78
C TYR A 136 6.17 -19.65 -3.79
N PRO A 137 6.27 -20.69 -4.59
CA PRO A 137 5.29 -21.22 -5.55
C PRO A 137 4.31 -22.22 -4.92
N ARG A 138 4.40 -22.51 -3.66
CA ARG A 138 3.61 -23.55 -2.96
C ARG A 138 3.20 -23.04 -1.58
N GLU A 139 2.08 -23.52 -1.10
CA GLU A 139 1.53 -23.22 0.23
C GLU A 139 2.30 -23.88 1.40
N GLN A 140 3.60 -24.16 1.23
CA GLN A 140 4.44 -24.77 2.24
C GLN A 140 5.63 -23.87 2.56
N MET A 141 5.88 -23.71 3.84
CA MET A 141 7.10 -23.08 4.34
C MET A 141 8.34 -23.78 3.78
N ARG A 142 9.28 -23.02 3.27
CA ARG A 142 10.59 -23.53 2.84
C ARG A 142 11.57 -23.44 4.01
N PRO A 143 12.60 -24.32 4.06
CA PRO A 143 13.69 -24.13 5.00
C PRO A 143 14.33 -22.75 4.80
N GLY A 144 14.55 -22.04 5.89
CA GLY A 144 15.12 -20.69 5.88
C GLY A 144 14.59 -19.87 7.03
N LEU A 145 15.08 -18.65 7.15
CA LEU A 145 14.62 -17.72 8.16
C LEU A 145 13.20 -17.21 7.81
N HIS A 146 12.26 -17.44 8.69
CA HIS A 146 10.90 -16.89 8.61
C HIS A 146 10.75 -15.78 9.63
N MET A 147 10.26 -14.61 9.16
CA MET A 147 10.06 -13.45 10.04
C MET A 147 8.95 -13.75 11.05
N GLU A 148 9.29 -13.61 12.32
CA GLU A 148 8.37 -13.86 13.44
C GLU A 148 8.78 -12.96 14.62
N ASP A 149 7.80 -12.43 15.34
CA ASP A 149 8.00 -11.75 16.62
C ASP A 149 8.35 -12.81 17.68
N ILE A 150 9.64 -13.01 17.92
CA ILE A 150 10.14 -14.07 18.83
C ILE A 150 9.95 -13.70 20.29
N ASP A 151 10.09 -12.43 20.63
CA ASP A 151 10.03 -11.96 22.02
C ASP A 151 8.63 -11.52 22.46
N GLY A 152 7.65 -11.50 21.55
CA GLY A 152 6.25 -11.19 21.82
C GLY A 152 5.99 -9.72 22.14
N ASN A 153 6.85 -8.81 21.67
CA ASN A 153 6.70 -7.37 21.91
C ASN A 153 5.73 -6.69 20.95
N GLY A 154 5.23 -7.40 19.92
CA GLY A 154 4.29 -6.91 18.92
C GLY A 154 4.97 -6.28 17.69
N GLU A 155 6.29 -6.36 17.60
CA GLU A 155 7.06 -5.82 16.48
C GLU A 155 8.07 -6.87 15.98
N ILE A 156 8.27 -6.96 14.67
CA ILE A 156 9.37 -7.74 14.09
C ILE A 156 10.55 -6.81 13.89
N LEU A 157 11.54 -6.94 14.74
CA LEU A 157 12.72 -6.11 14.75
C LEU A 157 13.86 -6.73 13.91
N SER A 158 15.03 -6.11 13.99
CA SER A 158 16.25 -6.68 13.40
C SER A 158 17.06 -7.40 14.49
N MET A 159 17.41 -8.64 14.24
CA MET A 159 18.36 -9.38 15.08
C MET A 159 19.76 -9.35 14.47
N ARG A 160 20.77 -9.37 15.33
CA ARG A 160 22.17 -9.50 14.91
C ARG A 160 22.76 -10.81 15.40
N MET A 161 23.48 -11.48 14.53
CA MET A 161 24.23 -12.70 14.86
C MET A 161 25.71 -12.47 14.67
N GLU A 162 26.54 -12.93 15.64
CA GLU A 162 27.98 -12.90 15.48
C GLU A 162 28.41 -13.81 14.33
N ASP A 163 29.19 -13.25 13.41
CA ASP A 163 29.75 -13.95 12.26
C ASP A 163 31.08 -13.29 11.88
N PRO A 164 32.19 -14.05 11.87
CA PRO A 164 33.51 -13.51 11.44
C PRO A 164 33.49 -12.91 10.03
N GLY A 165 32.60 -13.39 9.17
CA GLY A 165 32.33 -12.87 7.82
C GLY A 165 31.25 -11.77 7.77
N GLY A 166 30.76 -11.32 8.92
CA GLY A 166 29.71 -10.31 9.01
C GLY A 166 30.12 -8.96 8.43
N GLY A 167 29.18 -8.28 7.83
CA GLY A 167 29.37 -6.96 7.22
C GLY A 167 29.18 -5.77 8.18
N TRP A 168 28.90 -6.03 9.46
CA TRP A 168 28.60 -5.00 10.45
C TRP A 168 29.46 -5.13 11.69
N LYS A 169 29.74 -4.01 12.36
CA LYS A 169 30.41 -3.94 13.66
C LYS A 169 29.71 -2.94 14.57
N ILE A 170 29.88 -3.06 15.89
CA ILE A 170 29.40 -2.06 16.84
C ILE A 170 30.15 -0.74 16.62
N SER A 171 29.41 0.36 16.63
CA SER A 171 29.99 1.70 16.55
C SER A 171 30.87 2.00 17.79
N GLU A 172 32.03 2.57 17.58
CA GLU A 172 32.93 3.04 18.65
C GLU A 172 32.37 4.28 19.37
N GLN A 173 31.46 5.01 18.71
CA GLN A 173 30.86 6.24 19.27
C GLN A 173 29.57 5.94 20.07
N ASP A 174 28.80 4.92 19.69
CA ASP A 174 27.57 4.51 20.36
C ASP A 174 27.40 3.00 20.25
N SER A 175 27.56 2.30 21.37
CA SER A 175 27.47 0.83 21.42
C SER A 175 26.09 0.24 21.06
N ARG A 176 25.05 1.07 20.94
CA ARG A 176 23.72 0.66 20.51
C ARG A 176 23.60 0.57 18.98
N LEU A 177 24.53 1.18 18.25
CA LEU A 177 24.50 1.27 16.80
C LEU A 177 25.43 0.26 16.14
N LEU A 178 25.00 -0.27 15.02
CA LEU A 178 25.83 -1.01 14.08
C LEU A 178 26.26 -0.07 12.95
N VAL A 179 27.52 -0.18 12.57
CA VAL A 179 28.10 0.51 11.41
C VAL A 179 28.67 -0.51 10.43
N PRO A 180 28.69 -0.22 9.12
CA PRO A 180 29.30 -1.12 8.15
C PRO A 180 30.76 -1.39 8.46
N ARG A 181 31.18 -2.66 8.36
CA ARG A 181 32.58 -3.08 8.40
C ARG A 181 33.32 -2.53 7.20
N ARG A 182 34.46 -1.90 7.45
CA ARG A 182 35.32 -1.38 6.39
C ARG A 182 36.36 -2.42 5.97
N PHE A 183 36.90 -2.28 4.77
CA PHE A 183 37.92 -3.22 4.22
C PHE A 183 39.10 -3.45 5.11
N HIS A 184 39.55 -2.44 5.86
CA HIS A 184 40.70 -2.51 6.75
C HIS A 184 40.38 -2.84 8.22
N ASP A 185 39.10 -3.14 8.52
CA ASP A 185 38.73 -3.59 9.86
C ASP A 185 39.12 -5.06 10.04
N HIS A 186 40.08 -5.31 10.97
CA HIS A 186 40.58 -6.63 11.30
C HIS A 186 40.51 -6.88 12.81
N GLY A 187 40.27 -8.12 13.21
CA GLY A 187 40.42 -8.55 14.59
C GLY A 187 39.36 -8.07 15.57
N GLY A 188 38.11 -7.83 15.09
CA GLY A 188 36.98 -7.44 15.91
C GLY A 188 35.83 -8.45 15.89
N THR A 189 34.78 -8.18 16.67
CA THR A 189 33.53 -8.90 16.58
C THR A 189 32.68 -8.29 15.47
N TYR A 190 32.23 -9.13 14.53
CA TYR A 190 31.43 -8.75 13.41
C TYR A 190 30.07 -9.43 13.45
N TYR A 191 29.11 -8.84 12.74
CA TYR A 191 27.71 -9.30 12.78
C TYR A 191 27.11 -9.36 11.38
N ARG A 192 26.22 -10.33 11.18
CA ARG A 192 25.17 -10.29 10.17
C ARG A 192 23.88 -9.80 10.82
N VAL A 193 23.11 -9.07 10.05
CA VAL A 193 21.81 -8.55 10.48
C VAL A 193 20.73 -9.23 9.65
N PHE A 194 19.70 -9.71 10.33
CA PHE A 194 18.55 -10.37 9.77
C PHE A 194 17.28 -9.77 10.36
N PRO A 195 16.11 -9.89 9.68
CA PRO A 195 14.84 -9.73 10.37
C PRO A 195 14.75 -10.70 11.54
N GLU A 196 14.04 -10.31 12.58
CA GLU A 196 13.68 -11.22 13.66
C GLU A 196 12.85 -12.39 13.11
N GLY A 197 13.15 -13.63 13.56
CA GLY A 197 12.48 -14.81 13.06
C GLY A 197 13.22 -16.12 13.38
N LEU A 198 12.64 -17.24 13.00
CA LEU A 198 13.15 -18.61 13.16
C LEU A 198 13.37 -19.30 11.81
#